data_503f6e53e27eb41439c849664bb2731e
#
_entry.id   503f6e53e27eb41439c849664bb2731e
#
_cell.length_a   1.000
_cell.length_b   1.000
_cell.length_c   1.000
_cell.angle_alpha   90.00
_cell.angle_beta   90.00
_cell.angle_gamma   90.00
#
_symmetry.space_group_name_H-M   'P 1'
#
loop_
_entity.id
_entity.type
_entity.pdbx_description
1 polymer ?
#
loop_
_entity_poly.entity_id
_entity_poly.type
_entity_poly.pdbx_seq_one_letter_code
_entity_poly.pdbx_strand_id
1 'polypeptide(L)'
;MPQRRAFVSIVIIVLVLALTSCAPKQVKPAPVAAKVALVLGAGASRGFAHIGVLKVLESNRVPVHMIVGTSAGSFVGSLYAYGFNAFQIQKMSFDIEKGDIVDVTVPDNGFVKGEKLEEYINGMLKNTPIEKLRMPFYAVATDIQNGKEVVFARGNTGTAVRASCSIPGVFRPAKIDNRLYVDGGVASPVAVDAAKRLGADVVIAVDISSASEGQPPEGTIDTILQSISIMYSKLATIQLARADVVIRPKVGYIAPADFSKRHEAVLEGEKAALEMLPRITALIAKLKQEGRL
;
A
#
# COMPACT_ATOMS: atom_id res chain seq x y z
N MET A 1 -48.51 59.51 -35.97
CA MET A 1 -48.36 58.05 -35.90
C MET A 1 -46.91 57.52 -35.69
N PRO A 2 -45.85 58.28 -35.86
CA PRO A 2 -44.46 57.71 -35.62
C PRO A 2 -44.11 57.49 -34.15
N GLN A 3 -44.62 58.29 -33.20
CA GLN A 3 -44.23 58.20 -31.77
C GLN A 3 -44.72 56.91 -31.07
N ARG A 4 -45.90 56.34 -31.48
CA ARG A 4 -46.42 55.09 -30.93
C ARG A 4 -45.56 53.89 -31.34
N ARG A 5 -44.99 53.87 -32.53
CA ARG A 5 -44.13 52.78 -33.01
C ARG A 5 -42.78 52.77 -32.29
N ALA A 6 -42.21 53.96 -32.01
CA ALA A 6 -40.95 54.07 -31.24
C ALA A 6 -41.12 53.58 -29.78
N PHE A 7 -42.26 53.90 -29.14
CA PHE A 7 -42.52 53.50 -27.75
C PHE A 7 -42.70 51.96 -27.63
N VAL A 8 -43.42 51.34 -28.57
CA VAL A 8 -43.59 49.91 -28.62
C VAL A 8 -42.27 49.18 -28.87
N SER A 9 -41.43 49.69 -29.77
CA SER A 9 -40.07 49.12 -30.00
C SER A 9 -39.17 49.21 -28.81
N ILE A 10 -39.16 50.28 -28.04
CA ILE A 10 -38.35 50.46 -26.81
C ILE A 10 -38.85 49.51 -25.73
N VAL A 11 -40.17 49.31 -25.54
CA VAL A 11 -40.75 48.38 -24.56
C VAL A 11 -40.41 46.93 -24.90
N ILE A 12 -40.40 46.54 -26.16
CA ILE A 12 -40.02 45.19 -26.60
C ILE A 12 -38.54 44.95 -26.38
N ILE A 13 -37.67 45.91 -26.65
CA ILE A 13 -36.19 45.81 -26.40
C ILE A 13 -35.90 45.67 -24.90
N VAL A 14 -36.56 46.45 -24.04
CA VAL A 14 -36.42 46.34 -22.59
C VAL A 14 -36.95 44.99 -22.07
N LEU A 15 -38.03 44.48 -22.61
CA LEU A 15 -38.58 43.16 -22.24
C LEU A 15 -37.65 42.01 -22.65
N VAL A 16 -37.05 42.08 -23.83
CA VAL A 16 -36.08 41.10 -24.32
C VAL A 16 -34.78 41.12 -23.49
N LEU A 17 -34.29 42.32 -23.09
CA LEU A 17 -33.14 42.43 -22.20
C LEU A 17 -33.40 41.93 -20.78
N ALA A 18 -34.65 42.02 -20.27
CA ALA A 18 -35.02 41.48 -18.97
C ALA A 18 -35.09 39.94 -18.96
N LEU A 19 -35.38 39.30 -20.11
CA LEU A 19 -35.44 37.83 -20.22
C LEU A 19 -34.07 37.16 -20.32
N THR A 20 -32.99 37.91 -20.68
CA THR A 20 -31.63 37.34 -20.76
C THR A 20 -30.88 37.35 -19.43
N SER A 21 -31.46 37.95 -18.37
CA SER A 21 -30.81 38.08 -17.06
C SER A 21 -30.93 36.88 -16.13
N CYS A 22 -31.66 35.82 -16.49
CA CYS A 22 -31.80 34.58 -15.72
C CYS A 22 -31.07 33.43 -16.41
N ALA A 23 -29.76 33.58 -16.70
CA ALA A 23 -28.97 32.39 -16.97
C ALA A 23 -28.86 31.59 -15.67
N PRO A 24 -29.27 30.30 -15.64
CA PRO A 24 -29.10 29.48 -14.43
C PRO A 24 -27.62 29.46 -14.10
N LYS A 25 -27.29 29.84 -12.86
CA LYS A 25 -25.94 29.69 -12.34
C LYS A 25 -25.58 28.21 -12.52
N GLN A 26 -24.61 27.90 -13.40
CA GLN A 26 -24.08 26.56 -13.52
C GLN A 26 -23.53 26.18 -12.14
N VAL A 27 -24.26 25.37 -11.41
CA VAL A 27 -23.76 24.79 -10.16
C VAL A 27 -22.65 23.83 -10.56
N LYS A 28 -21.41 24.22 -10.31
CA LYS A 28 -20.28 23.30 -10.48
C LYS A 28 -20.59 22.03 -9.66
N PRO A 29 -20.49 20.85 -10.26
CA PRO A 29 -20.69 19.61 -9.50
C PRO A 29 -19.75 19.60 -8.30
N ALA A 30 -20.25 19.09 -7.17
CA ALA A 30 -19.44 18.98 -5.95
C ALA A 30 -18.16 18.18 -6.28
N PRO A 31 -17.00 18.60 -5.76
CA PRO A 31 -15.76 17.88 -5.97
C PRO A 31 -15.89 16.43 -5.51
N VAL A 32 -15.39 15.49 -6.29
CA VAL A 32 -15.36 14.07 -5.89
C VAL A 32 -14.30 13.89 -4.82
N ALA A 33 -14.66 13.24 -3.71
CA ALA A 33 -13.76 12.96 -2.62
C ALA A 33 -12.54 12.15 -3.10
N ALA A 34 -11.33 12.60 -2.73
CA ALA A 34 -10.09 11.95 -3.12
C ALA A 34 -9.82 10.72 -2.24
N LYS A 35 -9.40 9.63 -2.86
CA LYS A 35 -8.96 8.42 -2.18
C LYS A 35 -7.43 8.41 -2.07
N VAL A 36 -6.92 8.43 -0.85
CA VAL A 36 -5.49 8.31 -0.56
C VAL A 36 -5.16 6.85 -0.28
N ALA A 37 -4.30 6.25 -1.09
CA ALA A 37 -3.78 4.91 -0.87
C ALA A 37 -2.42 4.96 -0.18
N LEU A 38 -2.22 4.09 0.80
CA LEU A 38 -0.91 3.77 1.35
C LEU A 38 -0.46 2.44 0.76
N VAL A 39 0.62 2.48 -0.02
CA VAL A 39 1.22 1.30 -0.64
C VAL A 39 2.44 0.89 0.19
N LEU A 40 2.39 -0.31 0.76
CA LEU A 40 3.46 -0.88 1.59
C LEU A 40 4.20 -1.96 0.79
N GLY A 41 5.47 -1.71 0.52
CA GLY A 41 6.28 -2.56 -0.36
C GLY A 41 6.81 -3.84 0.30
N ALA A 42 7.37 -4.71 -0.56
CA ALA A 42 8.06 -5.94 -0.19
C ALA A 42 9.46 -5.67 0.39
N GLY A 43 9.95 -6.53 1.30
CA GLY A 43 11.30 -6.39 1.86
C GLY A 43 11.61 -7.31 3.04
N ALA A 44 10.87 -8.38 3.25
CA ALA A 44 11.07 -9.37 4.32
C ALA A 44 11.18 -8.70 5.70
N SER A 45 12.21 -8.98 6.54
CA SER A 45 12.36 -8.39 7.88
C SER A 45 12.47 -6.85 7.88
N ARG A 46 12.85 -6.23 6.77
CA ARG A 46 12.82 -4.76 6.61
C ARG A 46 11.41 -4.18 6.76
N GLY A 47 10.37 -5.04 6.68
CA GLY A 47 8.96 -4.69 6.89
C GLY A 47 8.66 -4.03 8.23
N PHE A 48 9.50 -4.21 9.25
CA PHE A 48 9.36 -3.47 10.51
C PHE A 48 9.43 -1.95 10.31
N ALA A 49 10.08 -1.47 9.25
CA ALA A 49 10.10 -0.04 8.92
C ALA A 49 8.72 0.52 8.56
N HIS A 50 7.81 -0.30 8.01
CA HIS A 50 6.43 0.12 7.75
C HIS A 50 5.72 0.56 9.02
N ILE A 51 6.03 -0.06 10.16
CA ILE A 51 5.46 0.29 11.47
C ILE A 51 5.87 1.72 11.85
N GLY A 52 7.14 2.07 11.68
CA GLY A 52 7.64 3.42 11.92
C GLY A 52 6.96 4.46 11.03
N VAL A 53 6.77 4.14 9.76
CA VAL A 53 6.01 5.00 8.83
C VAL A 53 4.58 5.19 9.31
N LEU A 54 3.89 4.11 9.65
CA LEU A 54 2.50 4.17 10.16
C LEU A 54 2.39 5.03 11.40
N LYS A 55 3.34 4.94 12.35
CA LYS A 55 3.36 5.78 13.57
C LYS A 55 3.37 7.27 13.24
N VAL A 56 4.21 7.68 12.29
CA VAL A 56 4.30 9.09 11.89
C VAL A 56 3.03 9.54 11.16
N LEU A 57 2.53 8.75 10.22
CA LEU A 57 1.31 9.09 9.47
C LEU A 57 0.10 9.19 10.41
N GLU A 58 -0.06 8.25 11.33
CA GLU A 58 -1.15 8.21 12.30
C GLU A 58 -1.08 9.38 13.28
N SER A 59 0.10 9.65 13.88
CA SER A 59 0.30 10.75 14.82
C SER A 59 0.04 12.12 14.19
N ASN A 60 0.26 12.25 12.87
CA ASN A 60 -0.01 13.47 12.13
C ASN A 60 -1.38 13.47 11.42
N ARG A 61 -2.24 12.49 11.73
CA ARG A 61 -3.59 12.38 11.17
C ARG A 61 -3.64 12.44 9.64
N VAL A 62 -2.65 11.84 8.98
CA VAL A 62 -2.63 11.72 7.52
C VAL A 62 -3.79 10.79 7.11
N PRO A 63 -4.73 11.23 6.27
CA PRO A 63 -5.84 10.40 5.85
C PRO A 63 -5.35 9.26 4.97
N VAL A 64 -5.69 8.02 5.32
CA VAL A 64 -5.47 6.82 4.53
C VAL A 64 -6.82 6.16 4.32
N HIS A 65 -7.20 5.94 3.06
CA HIS A 65 -8.51 5.40 2.68
C HIS A 65 -8.44 3.95 2.23
N MET A 66 -7.25 3.46 1.85
CA MET A 66 -7.00 2.07 1.49
C MET A 66 -5.53 1.72 1.68
N ILE A 67 -5.26 0.45 1.90
CA ILE A 67 -3.90 -0.11 1.96
C ILE A 67 -3.73 -1.15 0.86
N VAL A 68 -2.62 -1.05 0.14
CA VAL A 68 -2.17 -2.06 -0.81
C VAL A 68 -0.81 -2.57 -0.34
N GLY A 69 -0.75 -3.84 0.04
CA GLY A 69 0.45 -4.43 0.64
C GLY A 69 1.05 -5.54 -0.22
N THR A 70 2.36 -5.55 -0.36
CA THR A 70 3.12 -6.63 -0.98
C THR A 70 4.05 -7.26 0.04
N SER A 71 4.03 -8.59 0.19
CA SER A 71 4.91 -9.34 1.09
C SER A 71 4.84 -8.80 2.53
N ALA A 72 5.97 -8.40 3.12
CA ALA A 72 6.01 -7.77 4.44
C ALA A 72 5.04 -6.58 4.57
N GLY A 73 4.82 -5.83 3.49
CA GLY A 73 3.82 -4.76 3.45
C GLY A 73 2.39 -5.28 3.56
N SER A 74 2.09 -6.48 3.04
CA SER A 74 0.77 -7.11 3.22
C SER A 74 0.58 -7.60 4.66
N PHE A 75 1.64 -8.12 5.29
CA PHE A 75 1.62 -8.54 6.69
C PHE A 75 1.28 -7.36 7.61
N VAL A 76 2.07 -6.29 7.56
CA VAL A 76 1.85 -5.09 8.39
C VAL A 76 0.54 -4.38 8.04
N GLY A 77 0.25 -4.28 6.73
CA GLY A 77 -0.95 -3.62 6.22
C GLY A 77 -2.25 -4.31 6.65
N SER A 78 -2.28 -5.64 6.73
CA SER A 78 -3.45 -6.39 7.18
C SER A 78 -3.79 -6.13 8.64
N LEU A 79 -2.78 -6.06 9.51
CA LEU A 79 -2.94 -5.73 10.93
C LEU A 79 -3.50 -4.31 11.10
N TYR A 80 -2.95 -3.35 10.36
CA TYR A 80 -3.41 -1.97 10.40
C TYR A 80 -4.84 -1.82 9.85
N ALA A 81 -5.13 -2.48 8.74
CA ALA A 81 -6.48 -2.46 8.15
C ALA A 81 -7.55 -3.14 9.02
N TYR A 82 -7.17 -4.11 9.85
CA TYR A 82 -8.05 -4.70 10.86
C TYR A 82 -8.43 -3.70 11.95
N GLY A 83 -7.53 -2.71 12.24
CA GLY A 83 -7.78 -1.65 13.19
C GLY A 83 -6.83 -1.64 14.39
N PHE A 84 -5.73 -2.39 14.36
CA PHE A 84 -4.64 -2.14 15.30
C PHE A 84 -3.96 -0.82 14.93
N ASN A 85 -3.70 0.02 15.92
CA ASN A 85 -2.91 1.22 15.69
C ASN A 85 -1.41 0.89 15.58
N ALA A 86 -0.63 1.83 15.07
CA ALA A 86 0.79 1.61 14.80
C ALA A 86 1.60 1.22 16.06
N PHE A 87 1.25 1.74 17.24
CA PHE A 87 1.90 1.39 18.50
C PHE A 87 1.56 -0.04 18.96
N GLN A 88 0.32 -0.48 18.75
CA GLN A 88 -0.07 -1.87 19.01
C GLN A 88 0.69 -2.83 18.10
N ILE A 89 0.80 -2.51 16.80
CA ILE A 89 1.57 -3.30 15.83
C ILE A 89 3.05 -3.33 16.23
N GLN A 90 3.61 -2.20 16.69
CA GLN A 90 4.98 -2.16 17.20
C GLN A 90 5.16 -3.10 18.40
N LYS A 91 4.26 -3.07 19.37
CA LYS A 91 4.32 -4.00 20.52
C LYS A 91 4.31 -5.46 20.05
N MET A 92 3.36 -5.83 19.18
CA MET A 92 3.28 -7.19 18.60
C MET A 92 4.58 -7.57 17.87
N SER A 93 5.20 -6.61 17.17
CA SER A 93 6.45 -6.85 16.45
C SER A 93 7.65 -7.16 17.36
N PHE A 94 7.59 -6.77 18.62
CA PHE A 94 8.63 -7.11 19.60
C PHE A 94 8.41 -8.48 20.24
N ASP A 95 7.15 -8.90 20.32
CA ASP A 95 6.78 -10.18 20.93
C ASP A 95 6.88 -11.34 19.92
N ILE A 96 6.80 -11.05 18.60
CA ILE A 96 6.85 -12.09 17.57
C ILE A 96 8.26 -12.67 17.41
N GLU A 97 8.35 -13.99 17.50
CA GLU A 97 9.57 -14.73 17.21
C GLU A 97 9.54 -15.35 15.81
N LYS A 98 10.72 -15.61 15.23
CA LYS A 98 10.80 -16.23 13.90
C LYS A 98 10.05 -17.57 13.82
N GLY A 99 10.06 -18.33 14.92
CA GLY A 99 9.37 -19.63 15.03
C GLY A 99 7.84 -19.56 15.00
N ASP A 100 7.25 -18.37 15.24
CA ASP A 100 5.80 -18.17 15.22
C ASP A 100 5.24 -18.10 13.80
N ILE A 101 6.08 -17.70 12.82
CA ILE A 101 5.67 -17.46 11.43
C ILE A 101 6.45 -18.31 10.41
N VAL A 102 7.48 -19.05 10.85
CA VAL A 102 8.34 -19.88 9.98
C VAL A 102 8.22 -21.33 10.37
N ASP A 103 7.63 -22.14 9.50
CA ASP A 103 7.47 -23.59 9.62
C ASP A 103 8.39 -24.32 8.63
N VAL A 104 9.62 -24.59 9.09
CA VAL A 104 10.63 -25.29 8.27
C VAL A 104 10.15 -26.70 7.94
N THR A 105 10.41 -27.16 6.72
CA THR A 105 10.02 -28.47 6.22
C THR A 105 11.11 -29.09 5.36
N VAL A 106 10.98 -30.38 5.07
CA VAL A 106 11.79 -31.00 4.01
C VAL A 106 11.52 -30.30 2.69
N PRO A 107 12.57 -29.91 1.95
CA PRO A 107 12.42 -29.14 0.72
C PRO A 107 11.50 -29.83 -0.31
N ASP A 108 10.43 -29.13 -0.64
CA ASP A 108 9.51 -29.47 -1.72
C ASP A 108 8.96 -28.14 -2.25
N ASN A 109 9.53 -27.64 -3.32
CA ASN A 109 9.27 -26.28 -3.87
C ASN A 109 9.51 -25.11 -2.90
N GLY A 110 10.16 -25.35 -1.75
CA GLY A 110 10.49 -24.39 -0.72
C GLY A 110 10.89 -25.05 0.59
N PHE A 111 11.57 -24.33 1.46
CA PHE A 111 12.03 -24.80 2.79
C PHE A 111 11.05 -24.46 3.92
N VAL A 112 10.07 -23.59 3.67
CA VAL A 112 9.06 -23.11 4.62
C VAL A 112 7.67 -23.34 4.04
N LYS A 113 6.75 -23.94 4.82
CA LYS A 113 5.37 -24.18 4.35
C LYS A 113 4.56 -22.89 4.25
N GLY A 114 4.73 -21.97 5.21
CA GLY A 114 3.98 -20.74 5.35
C GLY A 114 2.61 -20.89 6.02
N GLU A 115 2.29 -22.06 6.54
CA GLU A 115 1.04 -22.32 7.27
C GLU A 115 1.00 -21.54 8.58
N LYS A 116 2.10 -21.51 9.33
CA LYS A 116 2.23 -20.73 10.56
C LYS A 116 2.01 -19.23 10.34
N LEU A 117 2.52 -18.67 9.24
CA LEU A 117 2.27 -17.26 8.89
C LEU A 117 0.79 -17.01 8.65
N GLU A 118 0.11 -17.92 7.93
CA GLU A 118 -1.33 -17.87 7.69
C GLU A 118 -2.11 -17.95 9.01
N GLU A 119 -1.77 -18.92 9.85
CA GLU A 119 -2.40 -19.13 11.16
C GLU A 119 -2.19 -17.93 12.09
N TYR A 120 -0.98 -17.37 12.12
CA TYR A 120 -0.66 -16.19 12.91
C TYR A 120 -1.54 -15.00 12.51
N ILE A 121 -1.62 -14.68 11.23
CA ILE A 121 -2.47 -13.59 10.72
C ILE A 121 -3.94 -13.87 11.02
N ASN A 122 -4.42 -15.08 10.74
CA ASN A 122 -5.81 -15.45 11.02
C ASN A 122 -6.15 -15.36 12.51
N GLY A 123 -5.24 -15.77 13.39
CA GLY A 123 -5.41 -15.65 14.84
C GLY A 123 -5.48 -14.19 15.29
N MET A 124 -4.55 -13.36 14.84
CA MET A 124 -4.51 -11.92 15.16
C MET A 124 -5.74 -11.18 14.66
N LEU A 125 -6.24 -11.54 13.48
CA LEU A 125 -7.41 -10.91 12.86
C LEU A 125 -8.72 -11.65 13.17
N LYS A 126 -8.72 -12.63 14.08
CA LYS A 126 -9.90 -13.44 14.44
C LYS A 126 -10.63 -14.02 13.23
N ASN A 127 -9.88 -14.52 12.26
CA ASN A 127 -10.37 -15.05 10.98
C ASN A 127 -11.24 -14.06 10.19
N THR A 128 -11.05 -12.76 10.37
CA THR A 128 -11.79 -11.73 9.63
C THR A 128 -11.39 -11.76 8.16
N PRO A 129 -12.34 -11.93 7.22
CA PRO A 129 -12.02 -11.91 5.79
C PRO A 129 -11.67 -10.50 5.31
N ILE A 130 -10.92 -10.41 4.19
CA ILE A 130 -10.36 -9.15 3.68
C ILE A 130 -11.44 -8.07 3.52
N GLU A 131 -12.55 -8.41 2.91
CA GLU A 131 -13.67 -7.47 2.64
C GLU A 131 -14.44 -7.01 3.89
N LYS A 132 -14.10 -7.57 5.06
CA LYS A 132 -14.68 -7.20 6.37
C LYS A 132 -13.70 -6.45 7.26
N LEU A 133 -12.49 -6.20 6.81
CA LEU A 133 -11.53 -5.36 7.52
C LEU A 133 -12.07 -3.92 7.64
N ARG A 134 -11.66 -3.21 8.68
CA ARG A 134 -12.17 -1.85 8.96
C ARG A 134 -11.79 -0.84 7.88
N MET A 135 -10.65 -1.07 7.22
CA MET A 135 -10.16 -0.27 6.11
C MET A 135 -10.01 -1.16 4.87
N PRO A 136 -10.38 -0.69 3.68
CA PRO A 136 -10.10 -1.40 2.44
C PRO A 136 -8.63 -1.82 2.37
N PHE A 137 -8.41 -3.12 2.25
CA PHE A 137 -7.09 -3.75 2.20
C PHE A 137 -6.99 -4.67 0.99
N TYR A 138 -5.80 -4.69 0.41
CA TYR A 138 -5.48 -5.48 -0.77
C TYR A 138 -4.11 -6.12 -0.59
N ALA A 139 -4.06 -7.45 -0.63
CA ALA A 139 -2.80 -8.19 -0.61
C ALA A 139 -2.39 -8.52 -2.05
N VAL A 140 -1.15 -8.22 -2.40
CA VAL A 140 -0.62 -8.43 -3.76
C VAL A 140 0.25 -9.67 -3.78
N ALA A 141 -0.05 -10.59 -4.69
CA ALA A 141 0.76 -11.78 -4.97
C ALA A 141 1.04 -11.91 -6.47
N THR A 142 1.82 -12.91 -6.85
CA THR A 142 2.12 -13.22 -8.25
C THR A 142 1.63 -14.64 -8.58
N ASP A 143 0.82 -14.78 -9.64
CA ASP A 143 0.50 -16.07 -10.22
C ASP A 143 1.75 -16.63 -10.90
N ILE A 144 2.32 -17.71 -10.35
CA ILE A 144 3.60 -18.25 -10.84
C ILE A 144 3.50 -18.85 -12.25
N GLN A 145 2.29 -19.24 -12.69
CA GLN A 145 2.11 -19.89 -13.99
C GLN A 145 2.22 -18.89 -15.15
N ASN A 146 1.91 -17.61 -14.92
CA ASN A 146 1.86 -16.61 -16.00
C ASN A 146 2.57 -15.29 -15.66
N GLY A 147 3.14 -15.17 -14.44
CA GLY A 147 3.85 -13.97 -13.97
C GLY A 147 2.96 -12.75 -13.71
N LYS A 148 1.64 -12.89 -13.74
CA LYS A 148 0.72 -11.77 -13.54
C LYS A 148 0.61 -11.39 -12.07
N GLU A 149 0.55 -10.10 -11.83
CA GLU A 149 0.13 -9.55 -10.54
C GLU A 149 -1.32 -9.96 -10.25
N VAL A 150 -1.55 -10.43 -9.04
CA VAL A 150 -2.88 -10.76 -8.52
C VAL A 150 -3.14 -9.96 -7.25
N VAL A 151 -4.31 -9.31 -7.18
CA VAL A 151 -4.72 -8.49 -6.05
C VAL A 151 -5.86 -9.20 -5.33
N PHE A 152 -5.59 -9.68 -4.13
CA PHE A 152 -6.62 -10.27 -3.27
C PHE A 152 -7.38 -9.16 -2.53
N ALA A 153 -8.68 -9.07 -2.78
CA ALA A 153 -9.60 -8.10 -2.19
C ALA A 153 -10.72 -8.78 -1.38
N ARG A 154 -10.75 -10.12 -1.35
CA ARG A 154 -11.80 -10.92 -0.70
C ARG A 154 -11.23 -12.26 -0.24
N GLY A 155 -11.95 -12.90 0.68
CA GLY A 155 -11.64 -14.21 1.19
C GLY A 155 -10.76 -14.18 2.45
N ASN A 156 -10.13 -15.29 2.79
CA ASN A 156 -9.34 -15.42 3.99
C ASN A 156 -8.11 -14.51 3.96
N THR A 157 -7.98 -13.66 4.96
CA THR A 157 -6.90 -12.66 5.02
C THR A 157 -5.54 -13.31 5.23
N GLY A 158 -5.44 -14.32 6.11
CA GLY A 158 -4.19 -15.03 6.34
C GLY A 158 -3.68 -15.75 5.09
N THR A 159 -4.58 -16.42 4.36
CA THR A 159 -4.25 -17.09 3.09
C THR A 159 -3.73 -16.11 2.04
N ALA A 160 -4.37 -14.94 1.91
CA ALA A 160 -3.95 -13.90 0.96
C ALA A 160 -2.59 -13.29 1.35
N VAL A 161 -2.37 -13.04 2.66
CA VAL A 161 -1.08 -12.54 3.16
C VAL A 161 0.01 -13.60 2.98
N ARG A 162 -0.27 -14.88 3.26
CA ARG A 162 0.66 -15.99 2.98
C ARG A 162 1.05 -16.01 1.51
N ALA A 163 0.09 -15.97 0.59
CA ALA A 163 0.37 -15.94 -0.84
C ALA A 163 1.27 -14.76 -1.20
N SER A 164 0.98 -13.57 -0.65
CA SER A 164 1.76 -12.35 -0.83
C SER A 164 3.19 -12.45 -0.30
N CYS A 165 3.42 -13.28 0.74
CA CYS A 165 4.73 -13.48 1.40
C CYS A 165 5.46 -14.75 0.95
N SER A 166 4.94 -15.50 -0.03
CA SER A 166 5.54 -16.77 -0.48
C SER A 166 6.76 -16.55 -1.37
N ILE A 167 7.88 -16.12 -0.77
CA ILE A 167 9.16 -15.84 -1.45
C ILE A 167 9.64 -17.09 -2.20
N PRO A 168 9.85 -17.02 -3.54
CA PRO A 168 10.30 -18.16 -4.35
C PRO A 168 11.58 -18.80 -3.82
N GLY A 169 11.61 -20.14 -3.76
CA GLY A 169 12.76 -20.91 -3.25
C GLY A 169 12.90 -20.91 -1.74
N VAL A 170 12.24 -20.01 -1.00
CA VAL A 170 12.20 -19.96 0.46
C VAL A 170 10.91 -20.56 0.98
N PHE A 171 9.78 -20.02 0.56
CA PHE A 171 8.45 -20.55 0.90
C PHE A 171 7.91 -21.43 -0.21
N ARG A 172 7.11 -22.43 0.17
CA ARG A 172 6.27 -23.15 -0.79
C ARG A 172 5.26 -22.18 -1.41
N PRO A 173 5.03 -22.25 -2.73
CA PRO A 173 3.95 -21.49 -3.35
C PRO A 173 2.61 -21.75 -2.64
N ALA A 174 1.86 -20.68 -2.37
CA ALA A 174 0.53 -20.82 -1.78
C ALA A 174 -0.47 -21.33 -2.83
N LYS A 175 -1.18 -22.42 -2.53
CA LYS A 175 -2.21 -22.94 -3.43
C LYS A 175 -3.58 -22.39 -3.02
N ILE A 176 -4.23 -21.66 -3.92
CA ILE A 176 -5.58 -21.11 -3.75
C ILE A 176 -6.37 -21.45 -5.02
N ASP A 177 -7.53 -22.10 -4.88
CA ASP A 177 -8.43 -22.45 -6.00
C ASP A 177 -7.71 -23.08 -7.22
N ASN A 178 -6.86 -24.08 -6.98
CA ASN A 178 -6.04 -24.78 -7.98
C ASN A 178 -4.98 -23.93 -8.71
N ARG A 179 -4.72 -22.72 -8.26
CA ARG A 179 -3.61 -21.89 -8.72
C ARG A 179 -2.51 -21.81 -7.67
N LEU A 180 -1.29 -21.58 -8.14
CA LEU A 180 -0.11 -21.42 -7.30
C LEU A 180 0.35 -19.96 -7.33
N TYR A 181 0.53 -19.39 -6.14
CA TYR A 181 0.94 -18.01 -5.96
C TYR A 181 2.27 -17.94 -5.21
N VAL A 182 3.09 -17.03 -5.65
CA VAL A 182 4.34 -16.65 -5.00
C VAL A 182 4.30 -15.19 -4.58
N ASP A 183 5.33 -14.75 -3.87
CA ASP A 183 5.47 -13.39 -3.36
C ASP A 183 5.12 -12.34 -4.44
N GLY A 184 4.32 -11.37 -4.03
CA GLY A 184 3.88 -10.30 -4.91
C GLY A 184 5.02 -9.46 -5.46
N GLY A 185 6.16 -9.42 -4.75
CA GLY A 185 7.35 -8.70 -5.18
C GLY A 185 7.94 -9.19 -6.51
N VAL A 186 7.63 -10.42 -6.92
CA VAL A 186 8.05 -10.96 -8.23
C VAL A 186 7.48 -10.12 -9.38
N ALA A 187 6.24 -9.67 -9.28
CA ALA A 187 5.58 -8.84 -10.30
C ALA A 187 5.47 -7.37 -9.86
N SER A 188 5.29 -7.11 -8.57
CA SER A 188 4.92 -5.78 -8.05
C SER A 188 5.44 -5.55 -6.63
N PRO A 189 6.76 -5.33 -6.45
CA PRO A 189 7.35 -5.12 -5.13
C PRO A 189 6.79 -3.88 -4.42
N VAL A 190 6.40 -2.84 -5.16
CA VAL A 190 5.68 -1.69 -4.62
C VAL A 190 4.49 -1.41 -5.55
N ALA A 191 3.33 -1.93 -5.21
CA ALA A 191 2.16 -2.06 -6.10
C ALA A 191 1.41 -0.73 -6.34
N VAL A 192 2.12 0.30 -6.80
CA VAL A 192 1.59 1.64 -7.11
C VAL A 192 0.50 1.58 -8.18
N ASP A 193 0.75 0.79 -9.23
CA ASP A 193 -0.21 0.66 -10.33
C ASP A 193 -1.50 -0.06 -9.89
N ALA A 194 -1.37 -1.05 -9.01
CA ALA A 194 -2.54 -1.69 -8.41
C ALA A 194 -3.39 -0.67 -7.63
N ALA A 195 -2.77 0.16 -6.78
CA ALA A 195 -3.49 1.20 -6.04
C ALA A 195 -4.23 2.16 -6.97
N LYS A 196 -3.61 2.58 -8.08
CA LYS A 196 -4.25 3.46 -9.07
C LYS A 196 -5.42 2.77 -9.78
N ARG A 197 -5.28 1.50 -10.17
CA ARG A 197 -6.39 0.71 -10.75
C ARG A 197 -7.56 0.50 -9.77
N LEU A 198 -7.27 0.47 -8.46
CA LEU A 198 -8.27 0.40 -7.39
C LEU A 198 -8.94 1.75 -7.10
N GLY A 199 -8.59 2.78 -7.85
CA GLY A 199 -9.21 4.10 -7.78
C GLY A 199 -8.56 5.06 -6.78
N ALA A 200 -7.27 4.88 -6.45
CA ALA A 200 -6.53 5.85 -5.68
C ALA A 200 -6.26 7.11 -6.51
N ASP A 201 -6.64 8.26 -5.99
CA ASP A 201 -6.29 9.58 -6.54
C ASP A 201 -4.88 10.00 -6.15
N VAL A 202 -4.49 9.62 -4.93
CA VAL A 202 -3.17 9.89 -4.36
C VAL A 202 -2.56 8.60 -3.83
N VAL A 203 -1.30 8.36 -4.16
CA VAL A 203 -0.52 7.20 -3.72
C VAL A 203 0.69 7.64 -2.91
N ILE A 204 0.68 7.29 -1.62
CA ILE A 204 1.85 7.37 -0.74
C ILE A 204 2.47 5.96 -0.72
N ALA A 205 3.65 5.82 -1.30
CA ALA A 205 4.34 4.53 -1.41
C ALA A 205 5.49 4.45 -0.41
N VAL A 206 5.62 3.30 0.27
CA VAL A 206 6.73 3.01 1.17
C VAL A 206 7.61 1.93 0.55
N ASP A 207 8.83 2.31 0.21
CA ASP A 207 9.81 1.46 -0.44
C ASP A 207 10.87 0.99 0.55
N ILE A 208 10.85 -0.30 0.85
CA ILE A 208 11.84 -0.98 1.70
C ILE A 208 12.66 -2.01 0.91
N SER A 209 12.57 -1.97 -0.43
CA SER A 209 13.21 -2.93 -1.36
C SER A 209 14.68 -2.60 -1.65
N SER A 210 15.32 -1.72 -0.86
CA SER A 210 16.72 -1.31 -1.07
C SER A 210 17.63 -2.50 -1.38
N ALA A 211 18.51 -2.35 -2.36
CA ALA A 211 19.59 -3.32 -2.57
C ALA A 211 20.40 -3.46 -1.27
N SER A 212 20.76 -4.69 -0.93
CA SER A 212 21.56 -4.92 0.28
C SER A 212 22.91 -4.19 0.17
N GLU A 213 23.12 -3.21 1.04
CA GLU A 213 24.43 -2.61 1.29
C GLU A 213 25.08 -3.45 2.39
N GLY A 214 25.75 -4.53 2.06
CA GLY A 214 26.24 -5.37 3.12
C GLY A 214 27.21 -6.45 2.70
N GLN A 215 27.49 -7.33 3.64
CA GLN A 215 28.35 -8.50 3.48
C GLN A 215 27.85 -9.42 2.36
N PRO A 216 28.74 -10.14 1.68
CA PRO A 216 28.35 -11.15 0.72
C PRO A 216 27.47 -12.21 1.39
N PRO A 217 26.53 -12.85 0.65
CA PRO A 217 25.67 -13.87 1.20
C PRO A 217 26.50 -15.08 1.68
N GLU A 218 26.19 -15.62 2.86
CA GLU A 218 26.95 -16.72 3.46
C GLU A 218 26.43 -18.11 3.06
N GLY A 219 25.28 -18.20 2.37
CA GLY A 219 24.69 -19.48 1.99
C GLY A 219 23.65 -19.40 0.90
N THR A 220 23.09 -20.54 0.55
CA THR A 220 22.11 -20.65 -0.55
C THR A 220 20.88 -19.78 -0.31
N ILE A 221 20.32 -19.83 0.91
CA ILE A 221 19.12 -19.04 1.25
C ILE A 221 19.42 -17.55 1.16
N ASP A 222 20.55 -17.10 1.70
CA ASP A 222 20.95 -15.69 1.67
C ASP A 222 21.22 -15.23 0.24
N THR A 223 21.84 -16.09 -0.59
CA THR A 223 22.04 -15.80 -2.02
C THR A 223 20.68 -15.63 -2.75
N ILE A 224 19.72 -16.49 -2.50
CA ILE A 224 18.36 -16.38 -3.06
C ILE A 224 17.71 -15.07 -2.61
N LEU A 225 17.68 -14.81 -1.31
CA LEU A 225 17.06 -13.63 -0.74
C LEU A 225 17.70 -12.33 -1.24
N GLN A 226 19.03 -12.31 -1.35
CA GLN A 226 19.76 -11.14 -1.88
C GLN A 226 19.48 -10.92 -3.36
N SER A 227 19.48 -11.99 -4.16
CA SER A 227 19.15 -11.92 -5.60
C SER A 227 17.73 -11.38 -5.81
N ILE A 228 16.76 -11.87 -5.03
CA ILE A 228 15.38 -11.40 -5.04
C ILE A 228 15.31 -9.92 -4.63
N SER A 229 16.03 -9.51 -3.58
CA SER A 229 16.07 -8.11 -3.13
C SER A 229 16.61 -7.17 -4.21
N ILE A 230 17.62 -7.60 -4.96
CA ILE A 230 18.17 -6.84 -6.10
C ILE A 230 17.12 -6.68 -7.19
N MET A 231 16.44 -7.77 -7.57
CA MET A 231 15.40 -7.74 -8.60
C MET A 231 14.21 -6.84 -8.16
N TYR A 232 13.76 -6.99 -6.91
CA TYR A 232 12.68 -6.15 -6.35
C TYR A 232 13.04 -4.67 -6.37
N SER A 233 14.26 -4.31 -5.96
CA SER A 233 14.72 -2.92 -5.97
C SER A 233 14.75 -2.31 -7.38
N LYS A 234 15.17 -3.09 -8.38
CA LYS A 234 15.17 -2.63 -9.78
C LYS A 234 13.74 -2.41 -10.30
N LEU A 235 12.83 -3.34 -10.01
CA LEU A 235 11.43 -3.24 -10.43
C LEU A 235 10.70 -2.12 -9.68
N ALA A 236 10.94 -2.00 -8.37
CA ALA A 236 10.36 -0.93 -7.54
C ALA A 236 10.70 0.46 -8.08
N THR A 237 11.93 0.67 -8.56
CA THR A 237 12.35 1.97 -9.13
C THR A 237 11.43 2.41 -10.28
N ILE A 238 11.00 1.48 -11.13
CA ILE A 238 10.09 1.77 -12.24
C ILE A 238 8.68 2.10 -11.72
N GLN A 239 8.18 1.31 -10.77
CA GLN A 239 6.81 1.46 -10.24
C GLN A 239 6.65 2.74 -9.42
N LEU A 240 7.67 3.11 -8.65
CA LEU A 240 7.67 4.29 -7.79
C LEU A 240 7.63 5.61 -8.55
N ALA A 241 8.05 5.63 -9.81
CA ALA A 241 7.94 6.83 -10.66
C ALA A 241 6.49 7.34 -10.81
N ARG A 242 5.50 6.48 -10.54
CA ARG A 242 4.07 6.81 -10.62
C ARG A 242 3.43 7.14 -9.27
N ALA A 243 4.18 7.08 -8.16
CA ALA A 243 3.69 7.47 -6.83
C ALA A 243 3.75 8.99 -6.66
N ASP A 244 2.79 9.55 -5.92
CA ASP A 244 2.73 10.99 -5.62
C ASP A 244 3.74 11.36 -4.53
N VAL A 245 3.91 10.46 -3.55
CA VAL A 245 4.92 10.57 -2.49
C VAL A 245 5.58 9.21 -2.31
N VAL A 246 6.91 9.21 -2.17
CA VAL A 246 7.70 8.00 -1.88
C VAL A 246 8.45 8.20 -0.57
N ILE A 247 8.22 7.29 0.38
CA ILE A 247 8.94 7.22 1.65
C ILE A 247 9.94 6.07 1.53
N ARG A 248 11.24 6.34 1.76
CA ARG A 248 12.33 5.35 1.64
C ARG A 248 13.11 5.24 2.94
N PRO A 249 12.70 4.34 3.86
CA PRO A 249 13.52 4.02 5.03
C PRO A 249 14.90 3.48 4.62
N LYS A 250 15.95 3.93 5.29
CA LYS A 250 17.33 3.49 5.02
C LYS A 250 17.61 2.14 5.68
N VAL A 251 17.03 1.08 5.14
CA VAL A 251 17.11 -0.28 5.70
C VAL A 251 17.94 -1.25 4.85
N GLY A 252 18.70 -0.76 3.88
CA GLY A 252 19.53 -1.58 2.98
C GLY A 252 20.56 -2.43 3.71
N TYR A 253 21.08 -1.96 4.84
CA TYR A 253 22.03 -2.69 5.67
C TYR A 253 21.42 -3.83 6.51
N ILE A 254 20.10 -3.93 6.57
CA ILE A 254 19.40 -5.01 7.29
C ILE A 254 19.24 -6.21 6.34
N ALA A 255 19.79 -7.36 6.74
CA ALA A 255 19.63 -8.58 5.97
C ALA A 255 18.15 -9.02 5.95
N PRO A 256 17.64 -9.57 4.82
CA PRO A 256 16.22 -9.92 4.70
C PRO A 256 15.69 -10.93 5.73
N ALA A 257 16.56 -11.73 6.35
CA ALA A 257 16.19 -12.70 7.40
C ALA A 257 16.53 -12.24 8.83
N ASP A 258 17.02 -11.02 9.01
CA ASP A 258 17.49 -10.51 10.31
C ASP A 258 16.36 -9.82 11.09
N PHE A 259 15.77 -10.54 12.03
CA PHE A 259 14.75 -10.04 12.94
C PHE A 259 15.34 -9.28 14.14
N SER A 260 16.65 -9.36 14.39
CA SER A 260 17.28 -8.68 15.52
C SER A 260 17.29 -7.16 15.35
N LYS A 261 17.28 -6.69 14.11
CA LYS A 261 17.30 -5.27 13.71
C LYS A 261 15.91 -4.60 13.68
N ARG A 262 14.87 -5.23 14.27
CA ARG A 262 13.50 -4.72 14.22
C ARG A 262 13.35 -3.30 14.77
N HIS A 263 14.04 -2.98 15.88
CA HIS A 263 14.02 -1.62 16.46
C HIS A 263 14.63 -0.58 15.53
N GLU A 264 15.77 -0.91 14.94
CA GLU A 264 16.47 -0.03 13.99
C GLU A 264 15.59 0.20 12.76
N ALA A 265 14.96 -0.85 12.23
CA ALA A 265 14.06 -0.72 11.09
C ALA A 265 12.87 0.21 11.39
N VAL A 266 12.21 0.07 12.56
CA VAL A 266 11.14 0.97 12.97
C VAL A 266 11.62 2.42 13.01
N LEU A 267 12.79 2.69 13.61
CA LEU A 267 13.36 4.05 13.69
C LEU A 267 13.68 4.63 12.31
N GLU A 268 14.21 3.83 11.39
CA GLU A 268 14.46 4.28 10.01
C GLU A 268 13.14 4.58 9.28
N GLY A 269 12.07 3.83 9.56
CA GLY A 269 10.73 4.11 9.08
C GLY A 269 10.20 5.46 9.59
N GLU A 270 10.35 5.74 10.88
CA GLU A 270 9.96 7.02 11.48
C GLU A 270 10.73 8.18 10.85
N LYS A 271 12.06 8.08 10.75
CA LYS A 271 12.89 9.13 10.16
C LYS A 271 12.48 9.44 8.72
N ALA A 272 12.36 8.40 7.88
CA ALA A 272 11.99 8.58 6.48
C ALA A 272 10.59 9.20 6.31
N ALA A 273 9.65 8.83 7.16
CA ALA A 273 8.31 9.41 7.13
C ALA A 273 8.30 10.87 7.58
N LEU A 274 9.08 11.23 8.62
CA LEU A 274 9.24 12.61 9.07
C LEU A 274 9.89 13.50 7.99
N GLU A 275 10.88 12.99 7.26
CA GLU A 275 11.51 13.70 6.13
C GLU A 275 10.48 14.02 5.02
N MET A 276 9.53 13.13 4.78
CA MET A 276 8.51 13.30 3.75
C MET A 276 7.23 13.99 4.24
N LEU A 277 7.07 14.17 5.54
CA LEU A 277 5.86 14.73 6.15
C LEU A 277 5.48 16.13 5.61
N PRO A 278 6.40 17.07 5.39
CA PRO A 278 6.06 18.37 4.81
C PRO A 278 5.42 18.23 3.41
N ARG A 279 5.94 17.33 2.57
CA ARG A 279 5.38 17.07 1.23
C ARG A 279 3.99 16.43 1.31
N ILE A 280 3.82 15.47 2.22
CA ILE A 280 2.54 14.80 2.46
C ILE A 280 1.50 15.83 2.94
N THR A 281 1.87 16.66 3.92
CA THR A 281 0.98 17.68 4.48
C THR A 281 0.57 18.73 3.43
N ALA A 282 1.50 19.18 2.59
CA ALA A 282 1.20 20.10 1.50
C ALA A 282 0.20 19.49 0.49
N LEU A 283 0.38 18.21 0.13
CA LEU A 283 -0.53 17.49 -0.76
C LEU A 283 -1.94 17.36 -0.16
N ILE A 284 -2.04 17.00 1.12
CA ILE A 284 -3.32 16.89 1.84
C ILE A 284 -4.00 18.28 1.96
N ALA A 285 -3.23 19.32 2.27
CA ALA A 285 -3.76 20.69 2.33
C ALA A 285 -4.35 21.13 0.97
N LYS A 286 -3.68 20.82 -0.14
CA LYS A 286 -4.18 21.06 -1.49
C LYS A 286 -5.53 20.37 -1.73
N LEU A 287 -5.64 19.08 -1.40
CA LEU A 287 -6.90 18.34 -1.56
C LEU A 287 -8.04 18.95 -0.72
N LYS A 288 -7.73 19.42 0.50
CA LYS A 288 -8.72 20.12 1.35
C LYS A 288 -9.16 21.44 0.72
N GLN A 289 -8.23 22.23 0.15
CA GLN A 289 -8.56 23.49 -0.55
C GLN A 289 -9.44 23.24 -1.78
N GLU A 290 -9.25 22.09 -2.46
CA GLU A 290 -10.08 21.66 -3.59
C GLU A 290 -11.45 21.11 -3.15
N GLY A 291 -11.73 21.01 -1.85
CA GLY A 291 -12.94 20.39 -1.29
C GLY A 291 -13.03 18.88 -1.53
N ARG A 292 -11.89 18.20 -1.68
CA ARG A 292 -11.79 16.77 -1.97
C ARG A 292 -11.42 15.91 -0.76
N LEU A 293 -11.16 16.52 0.40
CA LEU A 293 -10.93 15.87 1.71
C LEU A 293 -11.66 16.61 2.82
#